data_6d0f48315c19162e32ac8c7e93e7a9b5
#
_entry.id   6d0f48315c19162e32ac8c7e93e7a9b5
#
_cell.length_a   1.000
_cell.length_b   1.000
_cell.length_c   1.000
_cell.angle_alpha   90.00
_cell.angle_beta   90.00
_cell.angle_gamma   90.00
#
_symmetry.space_group_name_H-M   'P 1'
#
loop_
_entity.id
_entity.type
_entity.pdbx_description
1 polymer ?
#
loop_
_entity_poly.entity_id
_entity_poly.type
_entity_poly.pdbx_seq_one_letter_code
_entity_poly.pdbx_strand_id
1 'polypeptide(L)'
;NKPKPLTEETRKLMIRNEFGGINESFYNLYAITGDERYRWLAEYFYHNDVIDPLKELRDDLGTKHTNTFIPKVVAEARNYELTRNETSRKLSEFFWHTMIDHHTFAPGCSSDKEHYFDPKKLSQHLTGYTGETCCTYNMLKLSRHLFCWTGDSSIADYYERALYNHILGQQDPETGMVAYFLPLLSGSHKLYSTKENSFWCCVGSGFENHAKYGEAIYYHNDRGIYVNLFIPSQVTWKEKGLTIRQETEFPQEETTRFTLQAENPVRTTIYLRYPSWSKDVKVSVNGKKISVKQKSGSYIAITREWKDGDQISATYPMQIKLGTTPDNPDKAALLYGPLVLAGERGTEGMQAPAPFSNPALYNDYYTYNFHVPAHLRTSLKLDKKHPERALQRVGSDLKFTTEQGDVIRPLYDLHHQRYVV
;
A
#
# COMPACT_ATOMS: atom_id res chain seq x y z
N ASN A 1 -42.86 17.43 -9.07
CA ASN A 1 -42.90 16.59 -7.88
C ASN A 1 -41.48 16.52 -7.31
N LYS A 2 -41.20 17.26 -6.24
CA LYS A 2 -39.98 17.06 -5.47
C LYS A 2 -40.11 15.70 -4.78
N PRO A 3 -39.10 14.81 -4.85
CA PRO A 3 -39.14 13.57 -4.11
C PRO A 3 -39.28 13.89 -2.61
N LYS A 4 -40.17 13.16 -1.92
CA LYS A 4 -40.27 13.29 -0.46
C LYS A 4 -38.94 12.92 0.16
N PRO A 5 -38.40 13.72 1.09
CA PRO A 5 -37.19 13.35 1.79
C PRO A 5 -37.42 12.02 2.52
N LEU A 6 -36.41 11.17 2.56
CA LEU A 6 -36.44 9.94 3.34
C LEU A 6 -36.66 10.28 4.81
N THR A 7 -37.40 9.42 5.50
CA THR A 7 -37.46 9.51 6.98
C THR A 7 -36.08 9.23 7.56
N GLU A 8 -35.78 9.77 8.74
CA GLU A 8 -34.50 9.53 9.40
C GLU A 8 -34.26 8.02 9.66
N GLU A 9 -35.32 7.27 9.96
CA GLU A 9 -35.24 5.81 10.13
C GLU A 9 -34.86 5.11 8.83
N THR A 10 -35.52 5.49 7.70
CA THR A 10 -35.17 4.94 6.37
C THR A 10 -33.74 5.32 5.97
N ARG A 11 -33.31 6.55 6.29
CA ARG A 11 -31.93 6.99 6.04
C ARG A 11 -30.95 6.14 6.83
N LYS A 12 -31.16 5.95 8.11
CA LYS A 12 -30.29 5.09 8.96
C LYS A 12 -30.24 3.65 8.46
N LEU A 13 -31.38 3.10 8.04
CA LEU A 13 -31.43 1.76 7.47
C LEU A 13 -30.61 1.66 6.15
N MET A 14 -30.76 2.65 5.28
CA MET A 14 -29.98 2.74 4.03
C MET A 14 -28.47 2.86 4.30
N ILE A 15 -28.09 3.68 5.28
CA ILE A 15 -26.67 3.91 5.64
C ILE A 15 -26.04 2.69 6.30
N ARG A 16 -26.82 1.84 6.98
CA ARG A 16 -26.33 0.56 7.54
C ARG A 16 -25.90 -0.43 6.49
N ASN A 17 -26.48 -0.37 5.30
CA ASN A 17 -26.06 -1.22 4.22
C ASN A 17 -24.65 -0.86 3.77
N GLU A 18 -24.05 -1.79 3.09
CA GLU A 18 -22.75 -1.63 2.51
C GLU A 18 -22.76 -0.52 1.45
N PHE A 19 -22.19 0.63 1.79
CA PHE A 19 -21.91 1.70 0.85
C PHE A 19 -20.47 2.18 1.07
N GLY A 20 -19.76 2.47 -0.03
CA GLY A 20 -18.37 2.90 0.02
C GLY A 20 -18.20 4.40 0.17
N GLY A 21 -17.42 5.01 -0.73
CA GLY A 21 -16.96 6.38 -0.66
C GLY A 21 -17.84 7.43 -1.36
N ILE A 22 -19.16 7.30 -1.36
CA ILE A 22 -20.05 8.27 -2.02
C ILE A 22 -19.86 9.69 -1.47
N ASN A 23 -19.56 9.84 -0.21
CA ASN A 23 -19.24 11.11 0.45
C ASN A 23 -18.05 11.80 -0.22
N GLU A 24 -16.96 11.06 -0.49
CA GLU A 24 -15.79 11.57 -1.20
C GLU A 24 -16.17 12.12 -2.57
N SER A 25 -16.99 11.39 -3.32
CA SER A 25 -17.46 11.82 -4.64
C SER A 25 -18.23 13.12 -4.56
N PHE A 26 -19.09 13.29 -3.58
CA PHE A 26 -19.83 14.54 -3.37
C PHE A 26 -18.94 15.69 -2.92
N TYR A 27 -17.95 15.46 -2.06
CA TYR A 27 -16.95 16.49 -1.72
C TYR A 27 -16.13 16.90 -2.95
N ASN A 28 -15.78 15.96 -3.83
CA ASN A 28 -15.10 16.28 -5.08
C ASN A 28 -15.98 17.08 -6.04
N LEU A 29 -17.27 16.76 -6.16
CA LEU A 29 -18.21 17.56 -6.93
C LEU A 29 -18.37 18.97 -6.35
N TYR A 30 -18.43 19.10 -5.03
CA TYR A 30 -18.41 20.41 -4.36
C TYR A 30 -17.16 21.20 -4.70
N ALA A 31 -15.99 20.57 -4.65
CA ALA A 31 -14.72 21.22 -5.00
C ALA A 31 -14.67 21.74 -6.44
N ILE A 32 -15.29 21.02 -7.38
CA ILE A 32 -15.29 21.37 -8.81
C ILE A 32 -16.34 22.44 -9.13
N THR A 33 -17.52 22.35 -8.52
CA THR A 33 -18.67 23.17 -8.88
C THR A 33 -18.91 24.37 -7.97
N GLY A 34 -18.44 24.35 -6.73
CA GLY A 34 -18.78 25.31 -5.69
C GLY A 34 -20.24 25.19 -5.19
N ASP A 35 -21.00 24.19 -5.63
CA ASP A 35 -22.40 24.04 -5.28
C ASP A 35 -22.59 23.36 -3.93
N GLU A 36 -23.07 24.09 -2.92
CA GLU A 36 -23.29 23.65 -1.55
C GLU A 36 -24.23 22.44 -1.42
N ARG A 37 -25.04 22.15 -2.45
CA ARG A 37 -25.89 20.95 -2.45
C ARG A 37 -25.07 19.67 -2.41
N TYR A 38 -23.90 19.65 -3.08
CA TYR A 38 -23.02 18.49 -3.06
C TYR A 38 -22.33 18.32 -1.70
N ARG A 39 -21.93 19.41 -1.04
CA ARG A 39 -21.44 19.35 0.32
C ARG A 39 -22.50 18.81 1.28
N TRP A 40 -23.73 19.33 1.19
CA TRP A 40 -24.84 18.82 1.97
C TRP A 40 -25.10 17.33 1.72
N LEU A 41 -25.01 16.86 0.48
CA LEU A 41 -25.13 15.43 0.16
C LEU A 41 -24.01 14.60 0.79
N ALA A 42 -22.76 15.06 0.76
CA ALA A 42 -21.66 14.38 1.42
C ALA A 42 -21.92 14.22 2.93
N GLU A 43 -22.37 15.27 3.59
CA GLU A 43 -22.75 15.27 5.01
C GLU A 43 -24.00 14.42 5.28
N TYR A 44 -24.94 14.33 4.34
CA TYR A 44 -26.15 13.52 4.45
C TYR A 44 -25.82 12.00 4.52
N PHE A 45 -24.81 11.55 3.81
CA PHE A 45 -24.34 10.17 3.84
C PHE A 45 -23.36 9.88 4.99
N TYR A 46 -23.31 10.77 6.00
CA TYR A 46 -22.49 10.55 7.19
C TYR A 46 -22.93 9.31 7.97
N HIS A 47 -22.01 8.39 8.24
CA HIS A 47 -22.28 7.13 8.92
C HIS A 47 -21.83 7.20 10.38
N ASN A 48 -22.75 7.56 11.27
CA ASN A 48 -22.50 7.76 12.69
C ASN A 48 -21.78 6.57 13.36
N ASP A 49 -22.30 5.35 13.17
CA ASP A 49 -21.78 4.14 13.80
C ASP A 49 -20.31 3.83 13.44
N VAL A 50 -19.82 4.46 12.37
CA VAL A 50 -18.46 4.30 11.85
C VAL A 50 -17.57 5.47 12.24
N ILE A 51 -18.05 6.70 12.06
CA ILE A 51 -17.23 7.91 12.18
C ILE A 51 -17.20 8.45 13.60
N ASP A 52 -18.30 8.35 14.36
CA ASP A 52 -18.37 8.91 15.72
C ASP A 52 -17.35 8.27 16.69
N PRO A 53 -17.11 6.93 16.69
CA PRO A 53 -16.03 6.36 17.48
C PRO A 53 -14.64 6.93 17.14
N LEU A 54 -14.39 7.20 15.87
CA LEU A 54 -13.11 7.78 15.42
C LEU A 54 -12.93 9.23 15.87
N LYS A 55 -14.02 10.02 15.98
CA LYS A 55 -13.96 11.37 16.57
C LYS A 55 -13.53 11.34 18.03
N GLU A 56 -13.89 10.28 18.74
CA GLU A 56 -13.51 10.03 20.12
C GLU A 56 -12.12 9.37 20.23
N LEU A 57 -11.39 9.22 19.11
CA LEU A 57 -10.10 8.54 19.00
C LEU A 57 -10.15 7.11 19.57
N ARG A 58 -11.19 6.39 19.25
CA ARG A 58 -11.48 5.04 19.73
C ARG A 58 -11.37 4.04 18.59
N ASP A 59 -10.54 2.98 18.79
CA ASP A 59 -10.46 1.83 17.91
C ASP A 59 -11.64 0.89 18.16
N ASP A 60 -12.74 1.16 17.47
CA ASP A 60 -13.96 0.36 17.50
C ASP A 60 -14.22 -0.27 16.11
N LEU A 61 -13.14 -0.73 15.46
CA LEU A 61 -13.20 -1.28 14.12
C LEU A 61 -13.80 -2.70 14.11
N GLY A 62 -13.47 -3.52 15.07
CA GLY A 62 -13.76 -4.96 15.18
C GLY A 62 -14.96 -5.45 14.40
N THR A 63 -14.82 -6.51 13.64
CA THR A 63 -15.83 -7.18 12.78
C THR A 63 -16.56 -6.33 11.72
N LYS A 64 -16.30 -5.01 11.61
CA LYS A 64 -16.89 -4.17 10.57
C LYS A 64 -16.23 -4.48 9.22
N HIS A 65 -16.97 -4.31 8.14
CA HIS A 65 -16.45 -4.53 6.79
C HIS A 65 -15.38 -3.48 6.45
N THR A 66 -14.16 -3.93 6.19
CA THR A 66 -12.97 -3.07 6.09
C THR A 66 -13.06 -2.11 4.90
N ASN A 67 -13.35 -2.64 3.71
CA ASN A 67 -13.32 -1.85 2.50
C ASN A 67 -14.46 -0.81 2.44
N THR A 68 -15.62 -1.06 3.02
CA THR A 68 -16.70 -0.07 3.07
C THR A 68 -16.44 1.02 4.11
N PHE A 69 -15.54 0.77 5.05
CA PHE A 69 -15.17 1.71 6.11
C PHE A 69 -14.12 2.73 5.64
N ILE A 70 -13.01 2.26 5.05
CA ILE A 70 -11.86 3.12 4.68
C ILE A 70 -12.28 4.30 3.78
N PRO A 71 -13.11 4.13 2.73
CA PRO A 71 -13.52 5.23 1.87
C PRO A 71 -14.28 6.36 2.59
N LYS A 72 -14.96 6.04 3.70
CA LYS A 72 -15.64 7.06 4.53
C LYS A 72 -14.63 7.95 5.23
N VAL A 73 -13.49 7.39 5.64
CA VAL A 73 -12.38 8.18 6.23
C VAL A 73 -11.65 8.97 5.14
N VAL A 74 -11.52 8.43 3.93
CA VAL A 74 -11.01 9.21 2.77
C VAL A 74 -11.91 10.43 2.52
N ALA A 75 -13.24 10.28 2.65
CA ALA A 75 -14.16 11.40 2.56
C ALA A 75 -13.95 12.44 3.67
N GLU A 76 -13.67 12.01 4.89
CA GLU A 76 -13.33 12.94 5.98
C GLU A 76 -12.00 13.66 5.73
N ALA A 77 -11.01 12.97 5.19
CA ALA A 77 -9.77 13.60 4.75
C ALA A 77 -10.05 14.70 3.71
N ARG A 78 -10.91 14.40 2.73
CA ARG A 78 -11.32 15.38 1.73
C ARG A 78 -12.13 16.54 2.32
N ASN A 79 -12.99 16.26 3.29
CA ASN A 79 -13.72 17.28 4.05
C ASN A 79 -12.76 18.27 4.70
N TYR A 80 -11.72 17.79 5.39
CA TYR A 80 -10.69 18.66 5.98
C TYR A 80 -10.03 19.58 4.93
N GLU A 81 -9.65 19.05 3.80
CA GLU A 81 -9.00 19.83 2.74
C GLU A 81 -9.88 21.00 2.24
N LEU A 82 -11.19 20.77 2.13
CA LEU A 82 -12.13 21.74 1.60
C LEU A 82 -12.63 22.74 2.66
N THR A 83 -12.84 22.29 3.89
CA THR A 83 -13.52 23.07 4.94
C THR A 83 -12.61 23.46 6.10
N ARG A 84 -11.41 22.89 6.19
CA ARG A 84 -10.51 23.03 7.34
C ARG A 84 -11.10 22.49 8.66
N ASN A 85 -11.97 21.49 8.57
CA ASN A 85 -12.54 20.83 9.75
C ASN A 85 -11.47 20.00 10.47
N GLU A 86 -10.94 20.52 11.58
CA GLU A 86 -9.88 19.88 12.36
C GLU A 86 -10.31 18.55 13.01
N THR A 87 -11.61 18.33 13.22
CA THR A 87 -12.10 17.02 13.69
C THR A 87 -11.91 15.97 12.62
N SER A 88 -12.26 16.29 11.36
CA SER A 88 -12.05 15.40 10.22
C SER A 88 -10.57 15.08 9.99
N ARG A 89 -9.68 16.05 10.19
CA ARG A 89 -8.23 15.83 10.15
C ARG A 89 -7.78 14.84 11.22
N LYS A 90 -8.10 15.12 12.48
CA LYS A 90 -7.67 14.32 13.64
C LYS A 90 -8.16 12.88 13.55
N LEU A 91 -9.42 12.67 13.17
CA LEU A 91 -9.96 11.32 13.02
C LEU A 91 -9.30 10.56 11.86
N SER A 92 -8.96 11.24 10.74
CA SER A 92 -8.27 10.62 9.60
C SER A 92 -6.84 10.21 9.95
N GLU A 93 -6.10 11.06 10.66
CA GLU A 93 -4.77 10.76 11.19
C GLU A 93 -4.83 9.59 12.18
N PHE A 94 -5.76 9.64 13.16
CA PHE A 94 -5.97 8.58 14.14
C PHE A 94 -6.30 7.24 13.47
N PHE A 95 -7.24 7.24 12.53
CA PHE A 95 -7.61 6.02 11.80
C PHE A 95 -6.42 5.43 11.05
N TRP A 96 -5.65 6.26 10.33
CA TRP A 96 -4.49 5.78 9.58
C TRP A 96 -3.47 5.11 10.49
N HIS A 97 -3.11 5.74 11.62
CA HIS A 97 -2.19 5.14 12.60
C HIS A 97 -2.75 3.86 13.21
N THR A 98 -4.03 3.84 13.55
CA THR A 98 -4.71 2.64 14.05
C THR A 98 -4.63 1.49 13.05
N MET A 99 -4.86 1.77 11.77
CA MET A 99 -4.74 0.77 10.71
C MET A 99 -3.32 0.22 10.59
N ILE A 100 -2.32 1.09 10.60
CA ILE A 100 -0.92 0.66 10.45
C ILE A 100 -0.44 -0.15 11.66
N ASP A 101 -0.77 0.30 12.85
CA ASP A 101 -0.23 -0.26 14.11
C ASP A 101 -0.99 -1.50 14.58
N HIS A 102 -2.29 -1.64 14.22
CA HIS A 102 -3.16 -2.65 14.80
C HIS A 102 -3.71 -3.68 13.79
N HIS A 103 -3.85 -3.30 12.50
CA HIS A 103 -4.60 -4.10 11.53
C HIS A 103 -3.86 -4.39 10.22
N THR A 104 -2.59 -3.98 10.10
CA THR A 104 -1.82 -4.13 8.87
C THR A 104 -0.80 -5.27 8.97
N PHE A 105 -0.88 -6.21 8.04
CA PHE A 105 0.08 -7.30 7.88
C PHE A 105 1.39 -6.83 7.22
N ALA A 106 2.43 -7.66 7.29
CA ALA A 106 3.75 -7.34 6.76
C ALA A 106 3.74 -6.86 5.29
N PRO A 107 2.93 -7.40 4.36
CA PRO A 107 2.84 -6.89 2.99
C PRO A 107 2.18 -5.51 2.84
N GLY A 108 1.68 -4.91 3.91
CA GLY A 108 0.95 -3.64 3.86
C GLY A 108 -0.55 -3.80 3.64
N CYS A 109 -1.06 -5.02 3.53
CA CYS A 109 -2.48 -5.31 3.42
C CYS A 109 -3.15 -5.39 4.80
N SER A 110 -4.48 -5.30 4.79
CA SER A 110 -5.35 -5.43 5.97
C SER A 110 -6.56 -6.29 5.63
N SER A 111 -7.36 -6.64 6.61
CA SER A 111 -8.55 -7.48 6.56
C SER A 111 -8.31 -8.98 6.52
N ASP A 112 -9.27 -9.71 7.06
CA ASP A 112 -9.46 -11.14 6.88
C ASP A 112 -10.93 -11.38 6.54
N LYS A 113 -11.21 -12.08 5.45
CA LYS A 113 -12.59 -12.26 4.94
C LYS A 113 -13.35 -10.92 4.83
N GLU A 114 -12.68 -9.89 4.29
CA GLU A 114 -13.21 -8.53 4.08
C GLU A 114 -13.47 -7.72 5.37
N HIS A 115 -13.25 -8.29 6.55
CA HIS A 115 -13.60 -7.66 7.82
C HIS A 115 -12.36 -7.32 8.66
N TYR A 116 -12.53 -6.35 9.54
CA TYR A 116 -11.59 -6.11 10.63
C TYR A 116 -11.66 -7.26 11.64
N PHE A 117 -10.65 -7.31 12.46
CA PHE A 117 -10.50 -8.23 13.58
C PHE A 117 -10.02 -7.46 14.81
N ASP A 118 -9.93 -8.10 15.95
CA ASP A 118 -9.45 -7.47 17.18
C ASP A 118 -8.07 -6.84 17.00
N PRO A 119 -7.83 -5.65 17.56
CA PRO A 119 -6.56 -4.95 17.41
C PRO A 119 -5.36 -5.81 17.77
N LYS A 120 -4.33 -5.78 16.92
CA LYS A 120 -3.05 -6.50 17.10
C LYS A 120 -3.14 -8.03 17.12
N LYS A 121 -4.26 -8.65 16.72
CA LYS A 121 -4.44 -10.11 16.66
C LYS A 121 -4.06 -10.72 15.30
N LEU A 122 -3.06 -10.17 14.66
CA LEU A 122 -2.65 -10.50 13.29
C LEU A 122 -2.35 -11.98 13.08
N SER A 123 -1.68 -12.64 14.03
CA SER A 123 -1.26 -14.04 13.88
C SER A 123 -2.42 -15.02 13.74
N GLN A 124 -3.62 -14.64 14.21
CA GLN A 124 -4.84 -15.46 14.15
C GLN A 124 -5.57 -15.31 12.81
N HIS A 125 -5.18 -14.33 12.00
CA HIS A 125 -5.83 -13.94 10.74
C HIS A 125 -4.95 -14.16 9.52
N LEU A 126 -3.93 -15.01 9.62
CA LEU A 126 -3.12 -15.46 8.48
C LEU A 126 -3.86 -16.57 7.73
N THR A 127 -4.81 -16.19 6.90
CA THR A 127 -5.73 -17.11 6.22
C THR A 127 -5.57 -17.07 4.69
N GLY A 128 -6.35 -17.89 3.98
CA GLY A 128 -6.48 -17.84 2.52
C GLY A 128 -7.27 -16.61 2.03
N TYR A 129 -7.90 -15.86 2.94
CA TYR A 129 -8.74 -14.69 2.65
C TYR A 129 -8.17 -13.41 3.24
N THR A 130 -6.87 -13.40 3.55
CA THR A 130 -6.18 -12.22 4.07
C THR A 130 -6.00 -11.18 2.97
N GLY A 131 -6.14 -9.92 3.32
CA GLY A 131 -5.71 -8.79 2.49
C GLY A 131 -6.55 -8.58 1.23
N GLU A 132 -7.77 -8.06 1.38
CA GLU A 132 -8.57 -7.59 0.25
C GLU A 132 -7.86 -6.43 -0.46
N THR A 133 -7.71 -6.50 -1.77
CA THR A 133 -6.97 -5.51 -2.57
C THR A 133 -7.59 -4.11 -2.50
N CYS A 134 -8.92 -4.01 -2.47
CA CYS A 134 -9.60 -2.72 -2.35
C CYS A 134 -9.26 -1.99 -1.05
N CYS A 135 -9.04 -2.72 0.05
CA CYS A 135 -8.64 -2.11 1.32
C CYS A 135 -7.30 -1.38 1.18
N THR A 136 -6.32 -2.03 0.56
CA THR A 136 -5.00 -1.42 0.33
C THR A 136 -5.09 -0.25 -0.64
N TYR A 137 -5.85 -0.37 -1.72
CA TYR A 137 -6.12 0.74 -2.64
C TYR A 137 -6.62 1.99 -1.90
N ASN A 138 -7.65 1.84 -1.05
CA ASN A 138 -8.20 2.96 -0.30
C ASN A 138 -7.26 3.49 0.78
N MET A 139 -6.45 2.63 1.41
CA MET A 139 -5.41 3.08 2.34
C MET A 139 -4.31 3.88 1.64
N LEU A 140 -3.95 3.54 0.40
CA LEU A 140 -3.01 4.34 -0.40
C LEU A 140 -3.61 5.71 -0.76
N LYS A 141 -4.91 5.78 -1.09
CA LYS A 141 -5.62 7.06 -1.27
C LYS A 141 -5.54 7.92 -0.01
N LEU A 142 -5.89 7.36 1.15
CA LEU A 142 -5.82 8.07 2.43
C LEU A 142 -4.39 8.54 2.74
N SER A 143 -3.40 7.68 2.51
CA SER A 143 -1.99 8.00 2.74
C SER A 143 -1.53 9.21 1.94
N ARG A 144 -2.01 9.39 0.70
CA ARG A 144 -1.69 10.57 -0.11
C ARG A 144 -2.23 11.87 0.51
N HIS A 145 -3.47 11.86 1.02
CA HIS A 145 -4.02 13.01 1.73
C HIS A 145 -3.16 13.37 2.95
N LEU A 146 -2.87 12.39 3.80
CA LEU A 146 -2.09 12.62 5.01
C LEU A 146 -0.66 13.09 4.70
N PHE A 147 -0.04 12.51 3.68
CA PHE A 147 1.31 12.93 3.26
C PHE A 147 1.32 14.40 2.84
N CYS A 148 0.33 14.86 2.08
CA CYS A 148 0.20 16.27 1.68
C CYS A 148 0.10 17.23 2.88
N TRP A 149 -0.44 16.78 4.02
CA TRP A 149 -0.57 17.61 5.21
C TRP A 149 0.68 17.63 6.08
N THR A 150 1.34 16.48 6.19
CA THR A 150 2.39 16.26 7.20
C THR A 150 3.80 16.19 6.63
N GLY A 151 3.96 15.69 5.40
CA GLY A 151 5.26 15.33 4.84
C GLY A 151 5.97 14.22 5.61
N ASP A 152 5.23 13.40 6.38
CA ASP A 152 5.81 12.35 7.21
C ASP A 152 6.29 11.17 6.36
N SER A 153 7.58 10.84 6.48
CA SER A 153 8.22 9.75 5.74
C SER A 153 7.67 8.37 6.09
N SER A 154 7.08 8.17 7.27
CA SER A 154 6.46 6.90 7.66
C SER A 154 5.27 6.55 6.76
N ILE A 155 4.54 7.56 6.28
CA ILE A 155 3.46 7.40 5.32
C ILE A 155 3.99 6.91 3.97
N ALA A 156 5.12 7.45 3.53
CA ALA A 156 5.77 7.01 2.29
C ALA A 156 6.37 5.60 2.44
N ASP A 157 6.87 5.22 3.60
CA ASP A 157 7.37 3.87 3.91
C ASP A 157 6.23 2.83 3.85
N TYR A 158 5.06 3.17 4.41
CA TYR A 158 3.88 2.31 4.28
C TYR A 158 3.42 2.20 2.83
N TYR A 159 3.35 3.33 2.13
CA TYR A 159 2.93 3.38 0.72
C TYR A 159 3.81 2.48 -0.16
N GLU A 160 5.13 2.61 -0.04
CA GLU A 160 6.10 1.78 -0.78
C GLU A 160 5.91 0.30 -0.48
N ARG A 161 5.83 -0.07 0.81
CA ARG A 161 5.65 -1.46 1.23
C ARG A 161 4.36 -2.08 0.66
N ALA A 162 3.24 -1.38 0.77
CA ALA A 162 1.96 -1.82 0.27
C ALA A 162 1.93 -1.88 -1.27
N LEU A 163 2.57 -0.91 -1.93
CA LEU A 163 2.65 -0.85 -3.38
C LEU A 163 3.39 -2.06 -3.96
N TYR A 164 4.58 -2.37 -3.46
CA TYR A 164 5.36 -3.52 -3.97
C TYR A 164 4.73 -4.85 -3.58
N ASN A 165 4.45 -5.07 -2.29
CA ASN A 165 4.12 -6.41 -1.82
C ASN A 165 2.67 -6.81 -2.03
N HIS A 166 1.74 -5.86 -2.12
CA HIS A 166 0.34 -6.15 -2.37
C HIS A 166 -0.12 -5.68 -3.75
N ILE A 167 -0.06 -4.38 -4.05
CA ILE A 167 -0.64 -3.83 -5.28
C ILE A 167 0.05 -4.41 -6.53
N LEU A 168 1.38 -4.37 -6.59
CA LEU A 168 2.12 -4.98 -7.70
C LEU A 168 1.93 -6.50 -7.71
N GLY A 169 1.99 -7.13 -6.53
CA GLY A 169 1.90 -8.58 -6.38
C GLY A 169 0.51 -9.18 -6.64
N GLN A 170 -0.54 -8.37 -6.75
CA GLN A 170 -1.90 -8.87 -6.99
C GLN A 170 -2.24 -9.03 -8.48
N GLN A 171 -1.46 -8.43 -9.39
CA GLN A 171 -1.68 -8.58 -10.82
C GLN A 171 -0.86 -9.76 -11.36
N ASP A 172 -1.51 -10.61 -12.13
CA ASP A 172 -0.85 -11.66 -12.91
C ASP A 172 -0.08 -11.02 -14.06
N PRO A 173 1.25 -11.17 -14.12
CA PRO A 173 2.06 -10.56 -15.15
C PRO A 173 1.85 -11.18 -16.55
N GLU A 174 1.29 -12.39 -16.63
CA GLU A 174 1.06 -13.08 -17.91
C GLU A 174 -0.28 -12.67 -18.53
N THR A 175 -1.33 -12.51 -17.72
CA THR A 175 -2.69 -12.31 -18.22
C THR A 175 -3.23 -10.90 -17.93
N GLY A 176 -2.62 -10.17 -17.01
CA GLY A 176 -3.12 -8.89 -16.50
C GLY A 176 -4.31 -9.02 -15.54
N MET A 177 -4.76 -10.25 -15.24
CA MET A 177 -5.84 -10.49 -14.30
C MET A 177 -5.41 -10.18 -12.87
N VAL A 178 -6.37 -9.93 -11.97
CA VAL A 178 -6.09 -9.44 -10.62
C VAL A 178 -6.61 -10.38 -9.56
N ALA A 179 -5.90 -10.48 -8.45
CA ALA A 179 -6.31 -11.25 -7.29
C ALA A 179 -7.20 -10.41 -6.36
N TYR A 180 -8.23 -11.03 -5.79
CA TYR A 180 -9.09 -10.41 -4.78
C TYR A 180 -8.36 -10.30 -3.43
N PHE A 181 -7.84 -11.41 -2.96
CA PHE A 181 -7.09 -11.54 -1.71
C PHE A 181 -5.60 -11.78 -1.96
N LEU A 182 -4.79 -11.38 -0.98
CA LEU A 182 -3.41 -11.80 -0.83
C LEU A 182 -3.33 -12.84 0.29
N PRO A 183 -3.44 -14.15 -0.01
CA PRO A 183 -3.43 -15.19 1.01
C PRO A 183 -2.15 -15.21 1.82
N LEU A 184 -2.26 -15.22 3.15
CA LEU A 184 -1.11 -15.34 4.06
C LEU A 184 -1.07 -16.68 4.83
N LEU A 185 -2.03 -17.58 4.57
CA LEU A 185 -1.94 -18.96 5.04
C LEU A 185 -0.81 -19.68 4.29
N SER A 186 0.12 -20.27 5.02
CA SER A 186 1.22 -21.02 4.43
C SER A 186 0.73 -22.10 3.46
N GLY A 187 1.34 -22.20 2.28
CA GLY A 187 0.96 -23.12 1.22
C GLY A 187 -0.23 -22.65 0.36
N SER A 188 -0.78 -21.48 0.63
CA SER A 188 -1.79 -20.86 -0.25
C SER A 188 -1.18 -20.37 -1.55
N HIS A 189 -2.04 -19.92 -2.46
CA HIS A 189 -1.66 -19.30 -3.73
C HIS A 189 -2.63 -18.18 -4.07
N LYS A 190 -2.24 -17.28 -4.97
CA LYS A 190 -3.11 -16.22 -5.48
C LYS A 190 -4.13 -16.79 -6.45
N LEU A 191 -5.36 -16.31 -6.35
CA LEU A 191 -6.43 -16.63 -7.29
C LEU A 191 -6.79 -15.38 -8.07
N TYR A 192 -6.70 -15.46 -9.39
CA TYR A 192 -6.92 -14.33 -10.28
C TYR A 192 -8.32 -14.30 -10.84
N SER A 193 -8.77 -13.09 -11.18
CA SER A 193 -10.03 -12.87 -11.88
C SER A 193 -10.04 -13.58 -13.23
N THR A 194 -11.25 -13.84 -13.73
CA THR A 194 -11.44 -14.29 -15.10
C THR A 194 -11.56 -13.10 -16.04
N LYS A 195 -11.31 -13.33 -17.32
CA LYS A 195 -11.38 -12.30 -18.34
C LYS A 195 -12.78 -11.70 -18.52
N GLU A 196 -13.83 -12.49 -18.31
CA GLU A 196 -15.18 -12.13 -18.74
C GLU A 196 -16.24 -12.19 -17.64
N ASN A 197 -15.98 -12.86 -16.50
CA ASN A 197 -17.02 -13.16 -15.50
C ASN A 197 -16.69 -12.73 -14.07
N SER A 198 -15.64 -11.99 -13.86
CA SER A 198 -15.29 -11.49 -12.52
C SER A 198 -15.69 -10.03 -12.39
N PHE A 199 -16.85 -9.79 -11.79
CA PHE A 199 -17.38 -8.44 -11.50
C PHE A 199 -17.08 -8.03 -10.06
N TRP A 200 -15.87 -8.31 -9.61
CA TRP A 200 -15.43 -7.97 -8.26
C TRP A 200 -15.08 -6.49 -8.14
N CYS A 201 -15.29 -5.92 -6.95
CA CYS A 201 -14.79 -4.58 -6.64
C CYS A 201 -13.29 -4.48 -6.86
N CYS A 202 -12.52 -5.54 -6.52
CA CYS A 202 -11.08 -5.59 -6.71
C CYS A 202 -10.63 -5.62 -8.18
N VAL A 203 -11.48 -5.98 -9.14
CA VAL A 203 -11.20 -5.78 -10.56
C VAL A 203 -11.23 -4.28 -10.90
N GLY A 204 -12.22 -3.55 -10.38
CA GLY A 204 -12.29 -2.09 -10.53
C GLY A 204 -11.10 -1.36 -9.91
N SER A 205 -10.77 -1.64 -8.65
CA SER A 205 -9.58 -1.07 -8.01
C SER A 205 -8.28 -1.51 -8.67
N GLY A 206 -8.24 -2.72 -9.24
CA GLY A 206 -7.10 -3.22 -10.02
C GLY A 206 -6.79 -2.35 -11.25
N PHE A 207 -7.80 -1.94 -12.01
CA PHE A 207 -7.61 -0.99 -13.11
C PHE A 207 -6.99 0.32 -12.64
N GLU A 208 -7.51 0.89 -11.55
CA GLU A 208 -7.04 2.15 -11.03
C GLU A 208 -5.64 2.04 -10.42
N ASN A 209 -5.35 0.96 -9.68
CA ASN A 209 -4.08 0.75 -9.01
C ASN A 209 -2.90 0.88 -9.98
N HIS A 210 -2.95 0.18 -11.11
CA HIS A 210 -1.83 0.12 -12.06
C HIS A 210 -1.69 1.41 -12.87
N ALA A 211 -2.75 2.20 -13.01
CA ALA A 211 -2.69 3.52 -13.62
C ALA A 211 -2.10 4.61 -12.67
N LYS A 212 -1.99 4.33 -11.36
CA LYS A 212 -1.64 5.32 -10.33
C LYS A 212 -0.21 5.23 -9.80
N TYR A 213 0.64 4.38 -10.33
CA TYR A 213 2.02 4.24 -9.83
C TYR A 213 2.80 5.57 -9.80
N GLY A 214 2.51 6.47 -10.72
CA GLY A 214 3.15 7.79 -10.79
C GLY A 214 2.71 8.78 -9.72
N GLU A 215 1.55 8.58 -9.09
CA GLU A 215 0.90 9.61 -8.26
C GLU A 215 1.64 9.94 -6.96
N ALA A 216 2.46 9.03 -6.42
CA ALA A 216 3.12 9.19 -5.14
C ALA A 216 4.66 9.19 -5.22
N ILE A 217 5.23 9.27 -6.43
CA ILE A 217 6.69 9.32 -6.61
C ILE A 217 7.23 10.66 -6.12
N TYR A 218 6.57 11.76 -6.49
CA TYR A 218 7.01 13.11 -6.21
C TYR A 218 5.93 13.95 -5.57
N TYR A 219 6.34 14.81 -4.63
CA TYR A 219 5.52 15.86 -4.05
C TYR A 219 6.34 17.16 -4.00
N HIS A 220 5.70 18.29 -3.95
CA HIS A 220 6.39 19.56 -3.78
C HIS A 220 5.61 20.51 -2.87
N ASN A 221 6.33 21.47 -2.32
CA ASN A 221 5.81 22.65 -1.65
C ASN A 221 6.71 23.85 -1.95
N ASP A 222 6.47 24.97 -1.31
CA ASP A 222 7.26 26.21 -1.52
C ASP A 222 8.76 26.04 -1.20
N ARG A 223 9.12 25.04 -0.37
CA ARG A 223 10.48 24.79 0.08
C ARG A 223 11.27 23.90 -0.87
N GLY A 224 10.61 23.00 -1.60
CA GLY A 224 11.30 22.07 -2.46
C GLY A 224 10.45 20.90 -2.96
N ILE A 225 11.12 19.95 -3.58
CA ILE A 225 10.52 18.74 -4.12
C ILE A 225 10.95 17.51 -3.30
N TYR A 226 9.99 16.65 -3.02
CA TYR A 226 10.17 15.40 -2.28
C TYR A 226 10.17 14.22 -3.24
N VAL A 227 11.14 13.33 -3.11
CA VAL A 227 11.23 12.06 -3.82
C VAL A 227 10.89 10.95 -2.84
N ASN A 228 9.72 10.34 -3.01
CA ASN A 228 9.19 9.34 -2.09
C ASN A 228 9.42 7.90 -2.55
N LEU A 229 9.29 7.63 -3.85
CA LEU A 229 9.42 6.28 -4.39
C LEU A 229 10.59 6.22 -5.38
N PHE A 230 11.31 5.10 -5.35
CA PHE A 230 12.45 4.87 -6.23
C PHE A 230 11.98 4.07 -7.46
N ILE A 231 11.27 4.77 -8.37
CA ILE A 231 10.67 4.21 -9.58
C ILE A 231 11.22 5.01 -10.77
N PRO A 232 11.67 4.37 -11.87
CA PRO A 232 12.14 5.07 -13.07
C PRO A 232 11.07 6.02 -13.58
N SER A 233 11.38 7.31 -13.65
CA SER A 233 10.38 8.35 -13.92
C SER A 233 11.00 9.69 -14.22
N GLN A 234 10.16 10.61 -14.68
CA GLN A 234 10.53 12.01 -14.86
C GLN A 234 9.43 12.91 -14.33
N VAL A 235 9.81 13.96 -13.63
CA VAL A 235 8.91 15.04 -13.20
C VAL A 235 9.40 16.38 -13.69
N THR A 236 8.48 17.20 -14.21
CA THR A 236 8.76 18.58 -14.61
C THR A 236 8.02 19.53 -13.68
N TRP A 237 8.77 20.28 -12.88
CA TRP A 237 8.26 21.35 -12.04
C TRP A 237 8.25 22.66 -12.82
N LYS A 238 7.14 22.92 -13.52
CA LYS A 238 7.02 24.02 -14.49
C LYS A 238 7.28 25.39 -13.87
N GLU A 239 6.77 25.63 -12.66
CA GLU A 239 6.92 26.92 -11.95
C GLU A 239 8.35 27.22 -11.57
N LYS A 240 9.22 26.22 -11.54
CA LYS A 240 10.64 26.37 -11.26
C LYS A 240 11.53 26.19 -12.50
N GLY A 241 10.96 25.81 -13.65
CA GLY A 241 11.75 25.46 -14.84
C GLY A 241 12.73 24.30 -14.58
N LEU A 242 12.36 23.35 -13.72
CA LEU A 242 13.22 22.25 -13.30
C LEU A 242 12.59 20.92 -13.68
N THR A 243 13.34 20.07 -14.36
CA THR A 243 12.99 18.69 -14.62
C THR A 243 13.97 17.77 -13.91
N ILE A 244 13.44 16.75 -13.24
CA ILE A 244 14.22 15.70 -12.58
C ILE A 244 13.90 14.38 -13.25
N ARG A 245 14.90 13.71 -13.80
CA ARG A 245 14.82 12.36 -14.33
C ARG A 245 15.44 11.40 -13.32
N GLN A 246 14.68 10.40 -12.92
CA GLN A 246 15.10 9.31 -12.02
C GLN A 246 15.34 8.04 -12.83
N GLU A 247 16.52 7.47 -12.68
CA GLU A 247 16.96 6.22 -13.29
C GLU A 247 17.36 5.24 -12.19
N THR A 248 16.75 4.08 -12.18
CA THR A 248 16.94 3.07 -11.14
C THR A 248 16.45 1.70 -11.61
N GLU A 249 17.08 0.67 -11.08
CA GLU A 249 16.59 -0.70 -11.16
C GLU A 249 16.09 -1.20 -9.78
N PHE A 250 15.75 -0.26 -8.90
CA PHE A 250 15.20 -0.60 -7.60
C PHE A 250 13.89 -1.37 -7.76
N PRO A 251 13.70 -2.47 -7.02
CA PRO A 251 14.47 -2.95 -5.88
C PRO A 251 15.59 -3.96 -6.20
N GLN A 252 15.86 -4.28 -7.46
CA GLN A 252 16.94 -5.20 -7.84
C GLN A 252 18.31 -4.64 -7.48
N GLU A 253 18.47 -3.31 -7.66
CA GLU A 253 19.65 -2.54 -7.23
C GLU A 253 19.30 -1.56 -6.12
N GLU A 254 20.26 -1.30 -5.25
CA GLU A 254 20.10 -0.39 -4.11
C GLU A 254 20.33 1.08 -4.49
N THR A 255 20.74 1.37 -5.72
CA THR A 255 21.13 2.71 -6.14
C THR A 255 20.11 3.32 -7.10
N THR A 256 19.73 4.56 -6.81
CA THR A 256 18.97 5.41 -7.71
C THR A 256 19.78 6.64 -8.10
N ARG A 257 19.64 7.09 -9.36
CA ARG A 257 20.33 8.23 -9.93
C ARG A 257 19.31 9.24 -10.41
N PHE A 258 19.63 10.50 -10.24
CA PHE A 258 18.80 11.61 -10.69
C PHE A 258 19.65 12.52 -11.55
N THR A 259 19.13 12.88 -12.72
CA THR A 259 19.70 13.90 -13.61
C THR A 259 18.73 15.08 -13.64
N LEU A 260 19.27 16.27 -13.42
CA LEU A 260 18.51 17.51 -13.39
C LEU A 260 18.68 18.25 -14.71
N GLN A 261 17.59 18.81 -15.21
CA GLN A 261 17.57 19.70 -16.36
C GLN A 261 16.95 21.03 -15.91
N ALA A 262 17.61 22.12 -16.18
CA ALA A 262 17.17 23.46 -15.80
C ALA A 262 17.55 24.49 -16.87
N GLU A 263 16.57 25.25 -17.34
CA GLU A 263 16.83 26.31 -18.31
C GLU A 263 17.73 27.42 -17.73
N ASN A 264 17.55 27.71 -16.46
CA ASN A 264 18.34 28.63 -15.68
C ASN A 264 18.70 28.02 -14.34
N PRO A 265 19.78 28.45 -13.65
CA PRO A 265 20.10 27.97 -12.31
C PRO A 265 18.94 28.20 -11.35
N VAL A 266 18.51 27.11 -10.63
CA VAL A 266 17.34 27.12 -9.73
C VAL A 266 17.75 26.80 -8.31
N ARG A 267 17.58 27.78 -7.40
CA ARG A 267 17.82 27.54 -5.97
C ARG A 267 16.58 26.88 -5.34
N THR A 268 16.71 25.60 -4.97
CA THR A 268 15.66 24.84 -4.29
C THR A 268 16.23 23.68 -3.50
N THR A 269 15.39 23.02 -2.68
CA THR A 269 15.75 21.83 -1.93
C THR A 269 15.16 20.58 -2.61
N ILE A 270 15.99 19.57 -2.80
CA ILE A 270 15.54 18.21 -3.14
C ILE A 270 15.58 17.39 -1.86
N TYR A 271 14.41 16.88 -1.45
CA TYR A 271 14.24 16.01 -0.30
C TYR A 271 14.20 14.56 -0.77
N LEU A 272 15.28 13.81 -0.56
CA LEU A 272 15.30 12.37 -0.81
C LEU A 272 14.79 11.63 0.42
N ARG A 273 13.80 10.77 0.28
CA ARG A 273 13.35 9.95 1.40
C ARG A 273 14.50 9.10 1.92
N TYR A 274 14.67 9.06 3.23
CA TYR A 274 15.56 8.15 3.95
C TYR A 274 14.68 7.08 4.63
N PRO A 275 14.41 5.95 3.94
CA PRO A 275 13.46 4.96 4.42
C PRO A 275 13.84 4.39 5.79
N SER A 276 12.84 4.02 6.60
CA SER A 276 13.06 3.40 7.92
C SER A 276 13.74 2.02 7.84
N TRP A 277 13.59 1.33 6.72
CA TRP A 277 14.21 0.02 6.47
C TRP A 277 15.69 0.09 6.11
N SER A 278 16.19 1.25 5.65
CA SER A 278 17.59 1.43 5.23
C SER A 278 18.44 2.04 6.35
N LYS A 279 19.71 1.64 6.40
CA LYS A 279 20.74 2.24 7.25
C LYS A 279 21.92 2.64 6.38
N ASP A 280 22.67 3.66 6.84
CA ASP A 280 23.92 4.08 6.20
C ASP A 280 23.76 4.49 4.72
N VAL A 281 22.67 5.19 4.41
CA VAL A 281 22.41 5.74 3.07
C VAL A 281 23.57 6.63 2.62
N LYS A 282 24.06 6.39 1.40
CA LYS A 282 25.16 7.12 0.81
C LYS A 282 24.63 8.02 -0.31
N VAL A 283 24.96 9.31 -0.27
CA VAL A 283 24.54 10.26 -1.29
C VAL A 283 25.76 10.98 -1.84
N SER A 284 25.75 11.19 -3.16
CA SER A 284 26.71 12.06 -3.83
C SER A 284 26.00 13.04 -4.77
N VAL A 285 26.61 14.20 -4.97
CA VAL A 285 26.18 15.23 -5.92
C VAL A 285 27.36 15.51 -6.85
N ASN A 286 27.16 15.34 -8.16
CA ASN A 286 28.21 15.50 -9.17
C ASN A 286 29.49 14.70 -8.83
N GLY A 287 29.30 13.45 -8.41
CA GLY A 287 30.37 12.53 -8.01
C GLY A 287 31.01 12.82 -6.64
N LYS A 288 30.66 13.92 -5.99
CA LYS A 288 31.20 14.26 -4.65
C LYS A 288 30.26 13.78 -3.56
N LYS A 289 30.78 12.95 -2.63
CA LYS A 289 30.01 12.48 -1.46
C LYS A 289 29.57 13.66 -0.60
N ILE A 290 28.34 13.61 -0.12
CA ILE A 290 27.81 14.57 0.86
C ILE A 290 27.59 13.85 2.20
N SER A 291 27.70 14.61 3.31
CA SER A 291 27.44 14.07 4.66
C SER A 291 25.93 13.98 4.87
N VAL A 292 25.43 12.78 5.14
CA VAL A 292 24.05 12.53 5.54
C VAL A 292 23.98 12.58 7.07
N LYS A 293 23.35 13.62 7.61
CA LYS A 293 23.19 13.84 9.06
C LYS A 293 21.84 13.34 9.60
N GLN A 294 20.91 13.12 8.70
CA GLN A 294 19.56 12.69 9.01
C GLN A 294 19.54 11.21 9.41
N LYS A 295 18.52 10.83 10.18
CA LYS A 295 18.29 9.45 10.58
C LYS A 295 17.33 8.76 9.60
N SER A 296 17.34 7.44 9.55
CA SER A 296 16.33 6.66 8.83
C SER A 296 14.91 7.02 9.32
N GLY A 297 13.93 6.92 8.45
CA GLY A 297 12.57 7.39 8.71
C GLY A 297 12.44 8.92 8.63
N SER A 298 13.16 9.57 7.71
CA SER A 298 13.13 11.03 7.51
C SER A 298 13.43 11.41 6.04
N TYR A 299 13.82 12.65 5.78
CA TYR A 299 14.26 13.12 4.47
C TYR A 299 15.66 13.70 4.52
N ILE A 300 16.48 13.34 3.54
CA ILE A 300 17.79 13.95 3.29
C ILE A 300 17.55 15.22 2.46
N ALA A 301 17.74 16.39 3.07
CA ALA A 301 17.55 17.66 2.43
C ALA A 301 18.85 18.12 1.74
N ILE A 302 18.79 18.32 0.42
CA ILE A 302 19.92 18.81 -0.39
C ILE A 302 19.53 20.18 -0.95
N THR A 303 19.96 21.25 -0.28
CA THR A 303 19.67 22.63 -0.67
C THR A 303 20.85 23.23 -1.40
N ARG A 304 20.65 23.61 -2.66
CA ARG A 304 21.68 24.29 -3.46
C ARG A 304 21.07 25.03 -4.66
N GLU A 305 21.88 25.73 -5.40
CA GLU A 305 21.59 26.19 -6.75
C GLU A 305 21.85 25.02 -7.71
N TRP A 306 20.78 24.54 -8.35
CA TRP A 306 20.82 23.44 -9.32
C TRP A 306 21.01 24.00 -10.72
N LYS A 307 21.84 23.32 -11.50
CA LYS A 307 22.16 23.67 -12.89
C LYS A 307 21.82 22.53 -13.83
N ASP A 308 21.69 22.83 -15.08
CA ASP A 308 21.50 21.81 -16.11
C ASP A 308 22.64 20.77 -16.07
N GLY A 309 22.28 19.50 -16.16
CA GLY A 309 23.21 18.37 -16.08
C GLY A 309 23.68 18.00 -14.67
N ASP A 310 23.25 18.69 -13.61
CA ASP A 310 23.57 18.26 -12.24
C ASP A 310 23.03 16.85 -11.96
N GLN A 311 23.79 16.07 -11.23
CA GLN A 311 23.47 14.67 -10.91
C GLN A 311 23.46 14.40 -9.41
N ILE A 312 22.51 13.58 -8.96
CA ILE A 312 22.48 13.00 -7.62
C ILE A 312 22.55 11.49 -7.77
N SER A 313 23.34 10.83 -6.93
CA SER A 313 23.31 9.38 -6.78
C SER A 313 23.09 9.07 -5.31
N ALA A 314 22.09 8.20 -5.03
CA ALA A 314 21.73 7.76 -3.68
C ALA A 314 21.68 6.23 -3.63
N THR A 315 22.38 5.64 -2.65
CA THR A 315 22.39 4.19 -2.41
C THR A 315 21.74 3.90 -1.07
N TYR A 316 20.75 3.01 -1.08
CA TYR A 316 19.90 2.63 0.05
C TYR A 316 20.13 1.16 0.41
N PRO A 317 21.12 0.83 1.29
CA PRO A 317 21.42 -0.55 1.63
C PRO A 317 20.20 -1.28 2.20
N MET A 318 19.88 -2.43 1.63
CA MET A 318 18.81 -3.31 2.08
C MET A 318 19.38 -4.44 2.95
N GLN A 319 18.64 -4.81 3.98
CA GLN A 319 19.03 -5.86 4.91
C GLN A 319 17.91 -6.86 5.11
N ILE A 320 18.27 -8.13 5.29
CA ILE A 320 17.33 -9.16 5.73
C ILE A 320 16.94 -8.92 7.18
N LYS A 321 15.65 -8.93 7.47
CA LYS A 321 15.07 -8.77 8.82
C LYS A 321 13.83 -9.64 8.98
N LEU A 322 13.46 -9.93 10.21
CA LEU A 322 12.16 -10.53 10.55
C LEU A 322 11.22 -9.44 11.07
N GLY A 323 10.02 -9.39 10.50
CA GLY A 323 8.89 -8.58 10.98
C GLY A 323 7.90 -9.49 11.70
N THR A 324 7.89 -9.46 13.04
CA THR A 324 7.02 -10.30 13.87
C THR A 324 5.61 -9.74 13.98
N THR A 325 4.62 -10.60 14.20
CA THR A 325 3.27 -10.12 14.56
C THR A 325 3.23 -9.68 16.03
N PRO A 326 2.41 -8.66 16.37
CA PRO A 326 2.36 -8.12 17.73
C PRO A 326 1.91 -9.13 18.80
N ASP A 327 1.04 -10.07 18.41
CA ASP A 327 0.42 -11.07 19.28
C ASP A 327 1.15 -12.40 19.34
N ASN A 328 2.13 -12.63 18.46
CA ASN A 328 2.88 -13.87 18.44
C ASN A 328 4.26 -13.69 17.82
N PRO A 329 5.34 -13.62 18.62
CA PRO A 329 6.70 -13.42 18.12
C PRO A 329 7.26 -14.63 17.34
N ASP A 330 6.56 -15.77 17.36
CA ASP A 330 6.92 -16.96 16.58
C ASP A 330 6.37 -16.90 15.14
N LYS A 331 5.48 -15.95 14.87
CA LYS A 331 4.98 -15.63 13.52
C LYS A 331 5.66 -14.38 13.01
N ALA A 332 6.44 -14.55 11.94
CA ALA A 332 7.22 -13.47 11.37
C ALA A 332 7.27 -13.58 9.85
N ALA A 333 7.24 -12.45 9.18
CA ALA A 333 7.53 -12.34 7.77
C ALA A 333 9.02 -12.04 7.56
N LEU A 334 9.58 -12.57 6.49
CA LEU A 334 10.94 -12.29 6.07
C LEU A 334 10.97 -11.02 5.21
N LEU A 335 11.76 -10.03 5.60
CA LEU A 335 11.83 -8.72 4.96
C LEU A 335 13.20 -8.48 4.33
N TYR A 336 13.25 -7.86 3.15
CA TYR A 336 14.46 -7.33 2.52
C TYR A 336 14.21 -5.90 2.03
N GLY A 337 14.72 -4.92 2.76
CA GLY A 337 14.32 -3.53 2.54
C GLY A 337 12.79 -3.36 2.68
N PRO A 338 12.10 -2.80 1.68
CA PRO A 338 10.64 -2.67 1.70
C PRO A 338 9.89 -3.95 1.30
N LEU A 339 10.61 -4.98 0.84
CA LEU A 339 10.03 -6.19 0.28
C LEU A 339 9.73 -7.24 1.36
N VAL A 340 8.62 -7.92 1.21
CA VAL A 340 8.32 -9.19 1.86
C VAL A 340 8.83 -10.30 0.97
N LEU A 341 9.63 -11.18 1.52
CA LEU A 341 10.12 -12.37 0.85
C LEU A 341 9.26 -13.58 1.22
N ALA A 342 9.06 -14.48 0.26
CA ALA A 342 8.28 -15.69 0.49
C ALA A 342 8.94 -16.90 -0.17
N GLY A 343 8.80 -18.08 0.45
CA GLY A 343 9.34 -19.33 -0.05
C GLY A 343 8.40 -20.00 -1.03
N GLU A 344 8.95 -20.51 -2.14
CA GLU A 344 8.22 -21.30 -3.13
C GLU A 344 7.76 -22.65 -2.53
N ARG A 345 6.55 -23.11 -2.91
CA ARG A 345 5.96 -24.39 -2.45
C ARG A 345 5.38 -25.22 -3.60
N GLY A 346 5.80 -24.95 -4.83
CA GLY A 346 5.38 -25.68 -6.03
C GLY A 346 3.89 -25.51 -6.36
N THR A 347 3.34 -26.45 -7.11
CA THR A 347 1.99 -26.36 -7.68
C THR A 347 1.07 -27.52 -7.28
N GLU A 348 1.48 -28.35 -6.33
CA GLU A 348 0.73 -29.53 -5.91
C GLU A 348 -0.71 -29.16 -5.46
N GLY A 349 -1.69 -29.88 -6.02
CA GLY A 349 -3.10 -29.68 -5.69
C GLY A 349 -3.66 -28.28 -5.99
N MET A 350 -2.98 -27.49 -6.82
CA MET A 350 -3.52 -26.25 -7.35
C MET A 350 -4.53 -26.56 -8.46
N GLN A 351 -5.80 -26.62 -8.07
CA GLN A 351 -6.89 -26.63 -9.03
C GLN A 351 -7.70 -25.36 -8.82
N ALA A 352 -7.65 -24.46 -9.78
CA ALA A 352 -8.60 -23.37 -9.80
C ALA A 352 -10.00 -23.94 -10.03
N PRO A 353 -11.03 -23.47 -9.30
CA PRO A 353 -12.40 -23.82 -9.61
C PRO A 353 -12.68 -23.45 -11.08
N ALA A 354 -13.49 -24.26 -11.74
CA ALA A 354 -13.96 -23.96 -13.09
C ALA A 354 -15.27 -23.16 -12.99
N PRO A 355 -15.25 -21.84 -12.83
CA PRO A 355 -16.44 -21.03 -12.57
C PRO A 355 -17.46 -21.14 -13.70
N PHE A 356 -16.99 -21.37 -14.93
CA PHE A 356 -17.86 -21.54 -16.09
C PHE A 356 -18.66 -22.82 -16.12
N SER A 357 -18.23 -23.85 -15.40
CA SER A 357 -18.99 -25.12 -15.27
C SER A 357 -20.07 -25.05 -14.18
N ASN A 358 -20.01 -24.05 -13.30
CA ASN A 358 -20.98 -23.84 -12.23
C ASN A 358 -21.42 -22.38 -12.16
N PRO A 359 -22.60 -22.03 -12.70
CA PRO A 359 -23.09 -20.64 -12.70
C PRO A 359 -23.16 -19.97 -11.33
N ALA A 360 -23.35 -20.73 -10.25
CA ALA A 360 -23.38 -20.20 -8.89
C ALA A 360 -22.01 -19.63 -8.44
N LEU A 361 -20.92 -20.00 -9.12
CA LEU A 361 -19.56 -19.53 -8.81
C LEU A 361 -19.08 -18.40 -9.73
N TYR A 362 -19.86 -17.97 -10.71
CA TYR A 362 -19.39 -17.03 -11.74
C TYR A 362 -18.80 -15.75 -11.17
N ASN A 363 -19.40 -15.23 -10.10
CA ASN A 363 -18.89 -14.00 -9.49
C ASN A 363 -18.22 -14.24 -8.13
N ASP A 364 -18.48 -15.35 -7.47
CA ASP A 364 -18.08 -15.57 -6.07
C ASP A 364 -16.98 -16.63 -5.89
N TYR A 365 -16.37 -17.11 -6.99
CA TYR A 365 -15.35 -18.15 -6.89
C TYR A 365 -14.10 -17.73 -6.12
N TYR A 366 -13.84 -16.43 -5.94
CA TYR A 366 -12.78 -15.90 -5.08
C TYR A 366 -12.95 -16.28 -3.60
N THR A 367 -14.17 -16.63 -3.18
CA THR A 367 -14.47 -17.15 -1.85
C THR A 367 -14.34 -18.67 -1.77
N TYR A 368 -13.98 -19.34 -2.88
CA TYR A 368 -13.82 -20.77 -2.93
C TYR A 368 -12.76 -21.25 -1.94
N ASN A 369 -13.15 -22.18 -1.07
CA ASN A 369 -12.27 -22.67 -0.01
C ASN A 369 -11.19 -23.59 -0.57
N PHE A 370 -10.01 -23.02 -0.85
CA PHE A 370 -8.87 -23.79 -1.32
C PHE A 370 -8.36 -24.71 -0.24
N HIS A 371 -8.35 -25.98 -0.54
CA HIS A 371 -7.67 -26.93 0.32
C HIS A 371 -6.15 -26.74 0.19
N VAL A 372 -5.51 -26.42 1.30
CA VAL A 372 -4.04 -26.48 1.40
C VAL A 372 -3.66 -27.81 2.04
N PRO A 373 -2.95 -28.72 1.35
CA PRO A 373 -2.47 -29.95 1.92
C PRO A 373 -1.66 -29.71 3.19
N ALA A 374 -1.86 -30.53 4.23
CA ALA A 374 -1.23 -30.31 5.54
C ALA A 374 0.31 -30.23 5.47
N HIS A 375 0.92 -31.07 4.64
CA HIS A 375 2.38 -31.10 4.46
C HIS A 375 2.94 -29.85 3.76
N LEU A 376 2.09 -29.05 3.08
CA LEU A 376 2.47 -27.78 2.46
C LEU A 376 2.25 -26.56 3.39
N ARG A 377 1.58 -26.75 4.53
CA ARG A 377 1.42 -25.73 5.58
C ARG A 377 2.67 -25.64 6.46
N THR A 378 3.82 -25.51 5.81
CA THR A 378 5.12 -25.44 6.49
C THR A 378 5.55 -24.01 6.67
N SER A 379 6.46 -23.75 7.59
CA SER A 379 7.17 -22.49 7.74
C SER A 379 8.59 -22.63 7.25
N LEU A 380 9.22 -21.51 6.91
CA LEU A 380 10.66 -21.45 6.65
C LEU A 380 11.41 -21.67 7.97
N LYS A 381 12.45 -22.50 7.93
CA LYS A 381 13.31 -22.74 9.08
C LYS A 381 14.48 -21.75 9.03
N LEU A 382 14.37 -20.66 9.77
CA LEU A 382 15.37 -19.61 9.81
C LEU A 382 15.86 -19.38 11.23
N ASP A 383 17.13 -18.98 11.37
CA ASP A 383 17.63 -18.47 12.65
C ASP A 383 16.97 -17.11 12.93
N LYS A 384 16.21 -17.04 14.03
CA LYS A 384 15.48 -15.81 14.40
C LYS A 384 16.41 -14.65 14.77
N LYS A 385 17.63 -14.94 15.22
CA LYS A 385 18.59 -13.90 15.61
C LYS A 385 19.42 -13.40 14.42
N HIS A 386 19.68 -14.30 13.48
CA HIS A 386 20.56 -14.05 12.33
C HIS A 386 19.92 -14.60 11.05
N PRO A 387 18.72 -14.10 10.64
CA PRO A 387 18.03 -14.61 9.46
C PRO A 387 18.83 -14.42 8.17
N GLU A 388 19.71 -13.41 8.14
CA GLU A 388 20.59 -13.13 7.01
C GLU A 388 21.60 -14.25 6.73
N ARG A 389 21.98 -15.04 7.73
CA ARG A 389 22.97 -16.13 7.59
C ARG A 389 22.40 -17.37 6.90
N ALA A 390 21.08 -17.52 6.97
CA ALA A 390 20.40 -18.66 6.37
C ALA A 390 20.11 -18.48 4.88
N LEU A 391 20.41 -17.31 4.32
CA LEU A 391 20.03 -16.94 2.96
C LEU A 391 21.27 -16.61 2.13
N GLN A 392 21.35 -17.25 0.95
CA GLN A 392 22.32 -16.92 -0.09
C GLN A 392 21.60 -16.33 -1.31
N ARG A 393 22.00 -15.12 -1.72
CA ARG A 393 21.49 -14.54 -2.98
C ARG A 393 22.05 -15.29 -4.17
N VAL A 394 21.20 -15.62 -5.13
CA VAL A 394 21.57 -16.37 -6.34
C VAL A 394 21.57 -15.44 -7.55
N GLY A 395 22.75 -15.19 -8.09
CA GLY A 395 22.88 -14.31 -9.26
C GLY A 395 22.60 -12.83 -8.97
N SER A 396 22.17 -12.11 -10.00
CA SER A 396 21.78 -10.70 -9.94
C SER A 396 20.36 -10.48 -9.41
N ASP A 397 19.51 -11.49 -9.56
CA ASP A 397 18.09 -11.40 -9.25
C ASP A 397 17.83 -11.36 -7.73
N LEU A 398 16.62 -10.93 -7.35
CA LEU A 398 16.13 -11.01 -5.95
C LEU A 398 15.66 -12.43 -5.63
N LYS A 399 16.54 -13.39 -5.88
CA LYS A 399 16.35 -14.80 -5.58
C LYS A 399 17.34 -15.24 -4.54
N PHE A 400 16.85 -15.93 -3.52
CA PHE A 400 17.65 -16.45 -2.42
C PHE A 400 17.42 -17.96 -2.26
N THR A 401 18.39 -18.64 -1.69
CA THR A 401 18.25 -20.05 -1.30
C THR A 401 18.65 -20.23 0.16
N THR A 402 18.00 -21.17 0.85
CA THR A 402 18.44 -21.64 2.17
C THR A 402 19.38 -22.84 2.04
N GLU A 403 20.09 -23.19 3.11
CA GLU A 403 20.88 -24.42 3.20
C GLU A 403 20.05 -25.69 2.98
N GLN A 404 18.73 -25.63 3.29
CA GLN A 404 17.79 -26.73 3.11
C GLN A 404 17.27 -26.82 1.67
N GLY A 405 17.65 -25.89 0.80
CA GLY A 405 17.24 -25.83 -0.61
C GLY A 405 15.91 -25.11 -0.87
N ASP A 406 15.33 -24.44 0.12
CA ASP A 406 14.17 -23.57 -0.14
C ASP A 406 14.58 -22.43 -1.08
N VAL A 407 13.74 -22.18 -2.08
CA VAL A 407 13.85 -21.01 -2.95
C VAL A 407 12.97 -19.90 -2.42
N ILE A 408 13.54 -18.71 -2.27
CA ILE A 408 12.87 -17.55 -1.68
C ILE A 408 12.95 -16.38 -2.66
N ARG A 409 11.82 -15.70 -2.88
CA ARG A 409 11.69 -14.55 -3.75
C ARG A 409 10.83 -13.46 -3.13
N PRO A 410 10.81 -12.24 -3.69
CA PRO A 410 9.80 -11.25 -3.33
C PRO A 410 8.39 -11.80 -3.53
N LEU A 411 7.50 -11.54 -2.58
CA LEU A 411 6.11 -11.99 -2.62
C LEU A 411 5.36 -11.52 -3.87
N TYR A 412 5.71 -10.33 -4.39
CA TYR A 412 5.10 -9.81 -5.62
C TYR A 412 5.43 -10.64 -6.86
N ASP A 413 6.56 -11.35 -6.85
CA ASP A 413 7.07 -12.16 -7.97
C ASP A 413 6.55 -13.62 -7.96
N LEU A 414 5.79 -14.00 -6.92
CA LEU A 414 5.27 -15.35 -6.78
C LEU A 414 3.85 -15.45 -7.35
N HIS A 415 3.78 -15.96 -8.59
CA HIS A 415 2.55 -16.19 -9.31
C HIS A 415 2.44 -17.67 -9.70
N HIS A 416 1.22 -18.16 -9.94
CA HIS A 416 0.93 -19.53 -10.42
C HIS A 416 1.58 -20.66 -9.61
N GLN A 417 1.84 -20.41 -8.34
CA GLN A 417 2.42 -21.39 -7.41
C GLN A 417 2.01 -21.10 -5.97
N ARG A 418 2.17 -22.10 -5.14
CA ARG A 418 2.00 -21.98 -3.69
C ARG A 418 3.23 -21.31 -3.06
N TYR A 419 2.99 -20.64 -1.94
CA TYR A 419 4.08 -19.95 -1.22
C TYR A 419 3.87 -19.98 0.30
N VAL A 420 4.93 -19.61 1.02
CA VAL A 420 4.92 -19.32 2.47
C VAL A 420 5.56 -17.96 2.70
N VAL A 421 4.83 -17.09 3.39
CA VAL A 421 5.31 -15.77 3.83
C VAL A 421 5.93 -15.89 5.21
#